data_cb4c73e16f35bb8fe561cc8c2c2a73b2
#
_entry.id   cb4c73e16f35bb8fe561cc8c2c2a73b2
#
_cell.length_a   1.000
_cell.length_b   1.000
_cell.length_c   1.000
_cell.angle_alpha   90.00
_cell.angle_beta   90.00
_cell.angle_gamma   90.00
#
_symmetry.space_group_name_H-M   'P 1'
#
loop_
_entity.id
_entity.type
_entity.pdbx_description
1 polymer ?
#
loop_
_entity_poly.entity_id
_entity_poly.type
_entity_poly.pdbx_seq_one_letter_code
_entity_poly.pdbx_strand_id
1 'polypeptide(L)'
;MAEAKQIQALEQERIPRLLFNYAVPAVVGTVVNSLYNIVDRIFIGQGVSEYALSGLAITFPILLFLQAFGMLVGAGASVRVSILLGQRNTPRAEQTLANAVYLTLVTQILTIIPCYIYMEPLLRLFGASDRTLPYAMEYLQIVIPANFFAAFSFGYNAIMRASGYPRKAMTTMLLSALINVVLDYIFIYPLGMGIRGAAIATAIAMVICAVYVLAHFFLPGSVVRFRRAAFRPSWAIVRAITAIGIAPFAMQLTGSAVNVLMNRSFVAYGTTPEESDLAIGAFGIISSYAMLIVMLILGVAQGMQPIVGFNYGARHMHRVRMAYAYSAGTNLFFSFVGFAVAMLYPRAIVSLFTTSEPLIALCTTALRIGIMGVSLIGFQITTTQLFQSIGFSRLAIFLSLTRQLIFLAPALLILPRFLGLDGVWWSLPVSDMAAVGVAVVLIISRWKLLEGTEAKAADALPEE
;
A
#
# COMPACT_ATOMS: atom_id res chain seq x y z
N MET A 1 8.93 -22.32 23.43
CA MET A 1 8.62 -23.28 22.33
C MET A 1 8.02 -22.59 21.12
N ALA A 2 6.97 -21.75 21.23
CA ALA A 2 6.36 -21.10 20.06
C ALA A 2 7.30 -20.10 19.35
N GLU A 3 8.09 -19.32 20.08
CA GLU A 3 9.08 -18.37 19.53
C GLU A 3 10.15 -19.08 18.66
N ALA A 4 10.71 -20.17 19.18
CA ALA A 4 11.72 -20.95 18.46
C ALA A 4 11.16 -21.55 17.17
N LYS A 5 9.90 -21.98 17.17
CA LYS A 5 9.23 -22.55 16.00
C LYS A 5 9.04 -21.52 14.86
N GLN A 6 8.72 -20.26 15.19
CA GLN A 6 8.56 -19.21 14.18
C GLN A 6 9.88 -18.84 13.51
N ILE A 7 10.94 -18.67 14.30
CA ILE A 7 12.29 -18.38 13.79
C ILE A 7 12.81 -19.57 12.98
N GLN A 8 12.64 -20.81 13.48
CA GLN A 8 13.05 -22.01 12.79
C GLN A 8 12.34 -22.19 11.44
N ALA A 9 11.06 -21.82 11.34
CA ALA A 9 10.33 -21.85 10.08
C ALA A 9 10.95 -20.89 9.05
N LEU A 10 11.28 -19.65 9.44
CA LEU A 10 11.94 -18.68 8.56
C LEU A 10 13.34 -19.15 8.11
N GLU A 11 14.06 -19.85 8.97
CA GLU A 11 15.42 -20.32 8.71
C GLU A 11 15.47 -21.61 7.88
N GLN A 12 14.57 -22.59 8.13
CA GLN A 12 14.71 -23.96 7.64
C GLN A 12 13.60 -24.43 6.69
N GLU A 13 12.39 -23.83 6.74
CA GLU A 13 11.29 -24.28 5.88
C GLU A 13 11.61 -24.04 4.40
N ARG A 14 11.13 -24.94 3.52
CA ARG A 14 11.28 -24.79 2.05
C ARG A 14 10.67 -23.48 1.58
N ILE A 15 11.39 -22.69 0.80
CA ILE A 15 10.99 -21.33 0.37
C ILE A 15 9.59 -21.29 -0.30
N PRO A 16 9.22 -22.19 -1.21
CA PRO A 16 7.88 -22.14 -1.82
C PRO A 16 6.75 -22.28 -0.79
N ARG A 17 6.89 -23.20 0.17
CA ARG A 17 5.93 -23.41 1.23
C ARG A 17 5.89 -22.23 2.21
N LEU A 18 7.07 -21.72 2.56
CA LEU A 18 7.19 -20.55 3.43
C LEU A 18 6.55 -19.32 2.77
N LEU A 19 6.83 -19.09 1.48
CA LEU A 19 6.22 -18.02 0.72
C LEU A 19 4.69 -18.16 0.67
N PHE A 20 4.17 -19.35 0.41
CA PHE A 20 2.73 -19.61 0.44
C PHE A 20 2.11 -19.27 1.81
N ASN A 21 2.76 -19.70 2.90
CA ASN A 21 2.31 -19.44 4.28
C ASN A 21 2.30 -17.95 4.66
N TYR A 22 3.09 -17.12 3.99
CA TYR A 22 3.15 -15.66 4.22
C TYR A 22 2.35 -14.87 3.19
N ALA A 23 2.41 -15.25 1.91
CA ALA A 23 1.76 -14.55 0.83
C ALA A 23 0.23 -14.71 0.86
N VAL A 24 -0.28 -15.94 1.08
CA VAL A 24 -1.73 -16.16 1.11
C VAL A 24 -2.42 -15.34 2.19
N PRO A 25 -1.97 -15.33 3.47
CA PRO A 25 -2.54 -14.45 4.47
C PRO A 25 -2.44 -12.95 4.11
N ALA A 26 -1.34 -12.51 3.50
CA ALA A 26 -1.17 -11.12 3.10
C ALA A 26 -2.11 -10.76 1.94
N VAL A 27 -2.25 -11.61 0.93
CA VAL A 27 -3.18 -11.43 -0.20
C VAL A 27 -4.62 -11.38 0.30
N VAL A 28 -5.04 -12.35 1.12
CA VAL A 28 -6.39 -12.35 1.71
C VAL A 28 -6.65 -11.06 2.48
N GLY A 29 -5.68 -10.63 3.30
CA GLY A 29 -5.81 -9.38 4.05
C GLY A 29 -5.95 -8.16 3.16
N THR A 30 -5.12 -8.02 2.11
CA THR A 30 -5.18 -6.86 1.18
C THR A 30 -6.46 -6.85 0.36
N VAL A 31 -6.91 -8.00 -0.12
CA VAL A 31 -8.16 -8.13 -0.89
C VAL A 31 -9.37 -7.79 -0.01
N VAL A 32 -9.45 -8.35 1.19
CA VAL A 32 -10.56 -8.06 2.13
C VAL A 32 -10.57 -6.59 2.52
N ASN A 33 -9.40 -5.98 2.74
CA ASN A 33 -9.28 -4.55 2.99
C ASN A 33 -9.81 -3.69 1.83
N SER A 34 -9.61 -4.12 0.58
CA SER A 34 -10.17 -3.43 -0.59
C SER A 34 -11.68 -3.62 -0.70
N LEU A 35 -12.17 -4.82 -0.41
CA LEU A 35 -13.60 -5.15 -0.48
C LEU A 35 -14.42 -4.36 0.54
N TYR A 36 -13.94 -4.26 1.79
CA TYR A 36 -14.69 -3.50 2.79
C TYR A 36 -14.79 -2.00 2.43
N ASN A 37 -13.75 -1.40 1.82
CA ASN A 37 -13.84 -0.02 1.34
C ASN A 37 -14.92 0.17 0.26
N ILE A 38 -15.16 -0.87 -0.56
CA ILE A 38 -16.23 -0.85 -1.56
C ILE A 38 -17.59 -0.95 -0.87
N VAL A 39 -17.74 -1.86 0.10
CA VAL A 39 -18.98 -2.07 0.86
C VAL A 39 -19.36 -0.81 1.65
N ASP A 40 -18.40 -0.17 2.32
CA ASP A 40 -18.59 1.10 3.04
C ASP A 40 -19.16 2.18 2.11
N ARG A 41 -18.58 2.35 0.91
CA ARG A 41 -19.09 3.30 -0.10
C ARG A 41 -20.51 2.95 -0.58
N ILE A 42 -20.83 1.67 -0.73
CA ILE A 42 -22.19 1.23 -1.09
C ILE A 42 -23.18 1.60 0.01
N PHE A 43 -22.83 1.35 1.26
CA PHE A 43 -23.71 1.68 2.39
C PHE A 43 -23.93 3.19 2.52
N ILE A 44 -22.88 4.01 2.37
CA ILE A 44 -23.02 5.47 2.39
C ILE A 44 -23.85 5.96 1.20
N GLY A 45 -23.58 5.47 -0.01
CA GLY A 45 -24.31 5.88 -1.22
C GLY A 45 -25.78 5.53 -1.20
N GLN A 46 -26.14 4.34 -0.71
CA GLN A 46 -27.52 3.86 -0.65
C GLN A 46 -28.25 4.28 0.62
N GLY A 47 -27.55 4.34 1.75
CA GLY A 47 -28.14 4.59 3.06
C GLY A 47 -28.17 6.06 3.49
N VAL A 48 -27.38 6.94 2.86
CA VAL A 48 -27.30 8.36 3.24
C VAL A 48 -27.72 9.26 2.09
N SER A 49 -26.81 9.52 1.14
CA SER A 49 -27.09 10.34 -0.07
C SER A 49 -25.91 10.30 -1.05
N GLU A 50 -26.16 10.69 -2.30
CA GLU A 50 -25.11 10.90 -3.31
C GLU A 50 -24.13 12.02 -2.93
N TYR A 51 -24.61 13.06 -2.22
CA TYR A 51 -23.76 14.14 -1.70
C TYR A 51 -22.82 13.65 -0.59
N ALA A 52 -23.27 12.71 0.24
CA ALA A 52 -22.43 12.08 1.26
C ALA A 52 -21.33 11.23 0.62
N LEU A 53 -21.65 10.47 -0.44
CA LEU A 53 -20.67 9.71 -1.20
C LEU A 53 -19.63 10.61 -1.87
N SER A 54 -20.07 11.72 -2.46
CA SER A 54 -19.19 12.73 -3.04
C SER A 54 -18.33 13.40 -1.96
N GLY A 55 -18.90 13.73 -0.80
CA GLY A 55 -18.19 14.24 0.36
C GLY A 55 -17.08 13.27 0.82
N LEU A 56 -17.41 11.99 0.93
CA LEU A 56 -16.40 10.95 1.28
C LEU A 56 -15.27 10.90 0.26
N ALA A 57 -15.56 10.99 -1.04
CA ALA A 57 -14.53 10.96 -2.08
C ALA A 57 -13.53 12.14 -1.94
N ILE A 58 -14.01 13.31 -1.54
CA ILE A 58 -13.17 14.49 -1.31
C ILE A 58 -12.26 14.33 -0.09
N THR A 59 -12.63 13.51 0.90
CA THR A 59 -11.79 13.24 2.07
C THR A 59 -10.58 12.36 1.75
N PHE A 60 -10.62 11.60 0.67
CA PHE A 60 -9.65 10.55 0.34
C PHE A 60 -8.19 11.04 0.27
N PRO A 61 -7.85 12.19 -0.34
CA PRO A 61 -6.47 12.69 -0.35
C PRO A 61 -5.91 12.95 1.05
N ILE A 62 -6.74 13.47 1.97
CA ILE A 62 -6.33 13.71 3.36
C ILE A 62 -6.05 12.39 4.08
N LEU A 63 -6.93 11.39 3.90
CA LEU A 63 -6.76 10.07 4.50
C LEU A 63 -5.52 9.35 3.95
N LEU A 64 -5.26 9.43 2.65
CA LEU A 64 -4.05 8.88 2.04
C LEU A 64 -2.77 9.53 2.59
N PHE A 65 -2.80 10.85 2.78
CA PHE A 65 -1.69 11.59 3.37
C PHE A 65 -1.41 11.11 4.80
N LEU A 66 -2.43 10.99 5.64
CA LEU A 66 -2.29 10.48 7.00
C LEU A 66 -1.80 9.02 7.03
N GLN A 67 -2.32 8.17 6.14
CA GLN A 67 -1.91 6.77 6.01
C GLN A 67 -0.45 6.62 5.58
N ALA A 68 0.05 7.53 4.73
CA ALA A 68 1.44 7.49 4.26
C ALA A 68 2.44 7.51 5.43
N PHE A 69 2.17 8.27 6.50
CA PHE A 69 3.04 8.27 7.69
C PHE A 69 2.98 6.96 8.48
N GLY A 70 1.82 6.32 8.54
CA GLY A 70 1.71 4.96 9.09
C GLY A 70 2.54 3.94 8.31
N MET A 71 2.53 4.05 6.97
CA MET A 71 3.36 3.23 6.09
C MET A 71 4.86 3.50 6.27
N LEU A 72 5.26 4.76 6.43
CA LEU A 72 6.65 5.14 6.68
C LEU A 72 7.21 4.40 7.89
N VAL A 73 6.51 4.45 9.00
CA VAL A 73 6.96 3.81 10.25
C VAL A 73 6.84 2.30 10.17
N GLY A 74 5.69 1.79 9.71
CA GLY A 74 5.40 0.37 9.66
C GLY A 74 6.32 -0.41 8.73
N ALA A 75 6.52 0.07 7.50
CA ALA A 75 7.41 -0.57 6.54
C ALA A 75 8.87 -0.50 6.98
N GLY A 76 9.32 0.67 7.47
CA GLY A 76 10.69 0.83 7.94
C GLY A 76 11.02 -0.07 9.14
N ALA A 77 10.16 -0.07 10.14
CA ALA A 77 10.35 -0.88 11.35
C ALA A 77 10.24 -2.38 11.06
N SER A 78 9.29 -2.82 10.22
CA SER A 78 9.09 -4.23 9.90
C SER A 78 10.30 -4.83 9.17
N VAL A 79 10.89 -4.12 8.22
CA VAL A 79 12.11 -4.54 7.53
C VAL A 79 13.28 -4.65 8.50
N ARG A 80 13.50 -3.62 9.33
CA ARG A 80 14.58 -3.61 10.30
C ARG A 80 14.44 -4.74 11.32
N VAL A 81 13.23 -4.99 11.83
CA VAL A 81 12.95 -6.11 12.74
C VAL A 81 13.25 -7.45 12.07
N SER A 82 12.84 -7.67 10.81
CA SER A 82 13.14 -8.91 10.09
C SER A 82 14.65 -9.17 9.99
N ILE A 83 15.43 -8.16 9.61
CA ILE A 83 16.89 -8.25 9.45
C ILE A 83 17.53 -8.57 10.81
N LEU A 84 17.16 -7.86 11.88
CA LEU A 84 17.70 -8.05 13.22
C LEU A 84 17.37 -9.43 13.80
N LEU A 85 16.19 -9.96 13.50
CA LEU A 85 15.82 -11.34 13.89
C LEU A 85 16.68 -12.37 13.14
N GLY A 86 16.99 -12.14 11.87
CA GLY A 86 17.92 -12.96 11.10
C GLY A 86 19.34 -12.91 11.68
N GLN A 87 19.78 -11.77 12.17
CA GLN A 87 21.06 -11.58 12.89
C GLN A 87 21.04 -12.14 14.32
N ARG A 88 19.93 -12.74 14.77
CA ARG A 88 19.71 -13.22 16.14
C ARG A 88 19.83 -12.11 17.20
N ASN A 89 19.62 -10.86 16.84
CA ASN A 89 19.69 -9.70 17.72
C ASN A 89 18.28 -9.25 18.17
N THR A 90 17.61 -10.11 18.95
CA THR A 90 16.28 -9.83 19.49
C THR A 90 16.22 -8.55 20.34
N PRO A 91 17.24 -8.20 21.18
CA PRO A 91 17.19 -6.97 21.95
C PRO A 91 17.10 -5.70 21.10
N ARG A 92 17.88 -5.64 19.99
CA ARG A 92 17.79 -4.52 19.03
C ARG A 92 16.48 -4.53 18.24
N ALA A 93 15.91 -5.69 17.95
CA ALA A 93 14.57 -5.79 17.34
C ALA A 93 13.48 -5.24 18.25
N GLU A 94 13.52 -5.55 19.56
CA GLU A 94 12.63 -5.01 20.59
C GLU A 94 12.82 -3.48 20.75
N GLN A 95 14.05 -3.00 20.70
CA GLN A 95 14.33 -1.56 20.72
C GLN A 95 13.81 -0.87 19.44
N THR A 96 13.87 -1.52 18.29
CA THR A 96 13.28 -1.00 17.04
C THR A 96 11.77 -0.91 17.16
N LEU A 97 11.10 -1.91 17.73
CA LEU A 97 9.66 -1.92 18.01
C LEU A 97 9.27 -0.73 18.94
N ALA A 98 10.04 -0.49 20.01
CA ALA A 98 9.78 0.60 20.94
C ALA A 98 10.03 1.99 20.30
N ASN A 99 11.10 2.14 19.51
CA ASN A 99 11.38 3.39 18.80
C ASN A 99 10.33 3.68 17.69
N ALA A 100 9.73 2.64 17.10
CA ALA A 100 8.61 2.81 16.20
C ALA A 100 7.40 3.44 16.90
N VAL A 101 7.17 3.17 18.22
CA VAL A 101 6.11 3.85 19.01
C VAL A 101 6.37 5.36 19.04
N TYR A 102 7.57 5.77 19.44
CA TYR A 102 7.92 7.20 19.51
C TYR A 102 7.76 7.88 18.15
N LEU A 103 8.24 7.24 17.08
CA LEU A 103 8.13 7.80 15.73
C LEU A 103 6.67 7.88 15.27
N THR A 104 5.85 6.87 15.55
CA THR A 104 4.41 6.90 15.26
C THR A 104 3.72 8.04 16.02
N LEU A 105 3.99 8.18 17.33
CA LEU A 105 3.42 9.26 18.14
C LEU A 105 3.76 10.63 17.55
N VAL A 106 5.05 10.87 17.29
CA VAL A 106 5.51 12.15 16.75
C VAL A 106 4.91 12.44 15.37
N THR A 107 4.96 11.48 14.44
CA THR A 107 4.43 11.68 13.09
C THR A 107 2.92 11.86 13.09
N GLN A 108 2.17 11.12 13.92
CA GLN A 108 0.72 11.26 13.99
C GLN A 108 0.30 12.60 14.64
N ILE A 109 0.98 13.05 15.69
CA ILE A 109 0.70 14.37 16.29
C ILE A 109 0.97 15.48 15.25
N LEU A 110 2.12 15.43 14.58
CA LEU A 110 2.52 16.43 13.58
C LEU A 110 1.61 16.47 12.35
N THR A 111 0.89 15.39 12.05
CA THR A 111 0.00 15.32 10.88
C THR A 111 -1.47 15.49 11.23
N ILE A 112 -1.94 14.86 12.31
CA ILE A 112 -3.34 14.93 12.74
C ILE A 112 -3.72 16.35 13.15
N ILE A 113 -2.88 17.02 13.95
CA ILE A 113 -3.21 18.36 14.46
C ILE A 113 -3.40 19.37 13.33
N PRO A 114 -2.44 19.56 12.37
CA PRO A 114 -2.66 20.46 11.26
C PRO A 114 -3.84 20.05 10.36
N CYS A 115 -3.99 18.74 10.04
CA CYS A 115 -5.11 18.29 9.24
C CYS A 115 -6.47 18.55 9.90
N TYR A 116 -6.54 18.48 11.23
CA TYR A 116 -7.76 18.75 11.98
C TYR A 116 -8.07 20.27 12.03
N ILE A 117 -7.05 21.11 12.29
CA ILE A 117 -7.21 22.57 12.36
C ILE A 117 -7.56 23.17 10.99
N TYR A 118 -6.87 22.70 9.94
CA TYR A 118 -7.06 23.21 8.57
C TYR A 118 -8.00 22.34 7.73
N MET A 119 -8.89 21.56 8.36
CA MET A 119 -9.75 20.59 7.69
C MET A 119 -10.63 21.22 6.62
N GLU A 120 -11.34 22.33 6.93
CA GLU A 120 -12.20 23.02 5.98
C GLU A 120 -11.42 23.63 4.80
N PRO A 121 -10.33 24.42 5.00
CA PRO A 121 -9.51 24.90 3.89
C PRO A 121 -8.96 23.76 3.01
N LEU A 122 -8.55 22.66 3.59
CA LEU A 122 -8.08 21.48 2.83
C LEU A 122 -9.20 20.86 2.01
N LEU A 123 -10.37 20.66 2.58
CA LEU A 123 -11.53 20.14 1.84
C LEU A 123 -11.94 21.05 0.68
N ARG A 124 -11.95 22.36 0.88
CA ARG A 124 -12.24 23.33 -0.19
C ARG A 124 -11.16 23.29 -1.29
N LEU A 125 -9.89 23.14 -0.90
CA LEU A 125 -8.78 22.97 -1.85
C LEU A 125 -8.94 21.71 -2.70
N PHE A 126 -9.48 20.63 -2.12
CA PHE A 126 -9.74 19.37 -2.83
C PHE A 126 -11.10 19.35 -3.55
N GLY A 127 -11.83 20.46 -3.59
CA GLY A 127 -13.02 20.64 -4.40
C GLY A 127 -14.34 20.45 -3.66
N ALA A 128 -14.37 20.59 -2.34
CA ALA A 128 -15.62 20.55 -1.59
C ALA A 128 -16.52 21.75 -1.95
N SER A 129 -17.73 21.45 -2.39
CA SER A 129 -18.81 22.44 -2.56
C SER A 129 -19.54 22.67 -1.23
N ASP A 130 -20.34 23.73 -1.16
CA ASP A 130 -21.18 24.00 0.03
C ASP A 130 -22.18 22.87 0.33
N ARG A 131 -22.52 22.03 -0.66
CA ARG A 131 -23.39 20.86 -0.49
C ARG A 131 -22.64 19.63 0.05
N THR A 132 -21.39 19.42 -0.34
CA THR A 132 -20.60 18.22 0.04
C THR A 132 -19.75 18.45 1.29
N LEU A 133 -19.41 19.72 1.56
CA LEU A 133 -18.57 20.12 2.69
C LEU A 133 -19.10 19.64 4.06
N PRO A 134 -20.40 19.78 4.39
CA PRO A 134 -20.92 19.34 5.69
C PRO A 134 -20.69 17.83 5.93
N TYR A 135 -20.94 17.01 4.90
CA TYR A 135 -20.73 15.57 4.99
C TYR A 135 -19.25 15.20 5.15
N ALA A 136 -18.37 15.85 4.38
CA ALA A 136 -16.93 15.62 4.48
C ALA A 136 -16.38 16.05 5.84
N MET A 137 -16.84 17.19 6.37
CA MET A 137 -16.47 17.69 7.70
C MET A 137 -16.92 16.72 8.81
N GLU A 138 -18.18 16.30 8.78
CA GLU A 138 -18.75 15.37 9.76
C GLU A 138 -18.00 14.03 9.81
N TYR A 139 -17.60 13.53 8.64
CA TYR A 139 -16.80 12.31 8.54
C TYR A 139 -15.39 12.51 9.10
N LEU A 140 -14.67 13.55 8.65
CA LEU A 140 -13.27 13.76 9.02
C LEU A 140 -13.08 14.18 10.48
N GLN A 141 -14.04 14.88 11.09
CA GLN A 141 -14.00 15.23 12.51
C GLN A 141 -13.83 14.00 13.41
N ILE A 142 -14.33 12.84 12.97
CA ILE A 142 -14.25 11.57 13.69
C ILE A 142 -13.04 10.75 13.20
N VAL A 143 -12.84 10.68 11.90
CA VAL A 143 -11.84 9.77 11.31
C VAL A 143 -10.41 10.32 11.44
N ILE A 144 -10.18 11.64 11.38
CA ILE A 144 -8.83 12.20 11.57
C ILE A 144 -8.25 11.84 12.94
N PRO A 145 -8.93 12.07 14.10
CA PRO A 145 -8.41 11.62 15.37
C PRO A 145 -8.26 10.09 15.47
N ALA A 146 -9.21 9.34 14.90
CA ALA A 146 -9.15 7.88 14.89
C ALA A 146 -7.98 7.33 14.05
N ASN A 147 -7.48 8.09 13.07
CA ASN A 147 -6.32 7.70 12.27
C ASN A 147 -5.04 7.50 13.10
N PHE A 148 -4.97 8.10 14.29
CA PHE A 148 -3.94 7.79 15.27
C PHE A 148 -3.86 6.27 15.53
N PHE A 149 -4.99 5.63 15.76
CA PHE A 149 -5.08 4.19 15.98
C PHE A 149 -4.86 3.40 14.69
N ALA A 150 -5.31 3.91 13.55
CA ALA A 150 -5.06 3.27 12.26
C ALA A 150 -3.57 3.15 11.96
N ALA A 151 -2.76 4.17 12.27
CA ALA A 151 -1.31 4.14 12.09
C ALA A 151 -0.64 3.04 12.93
N PHE A 152 -1.08 2.86 14.18
CA PHE A 152 -0.64 1.74 15.01
C PHE A 152 -1.10 0.39 14.43
N SER A 153 -2.38 0.27 14.09
CA SER A 153 -2.92 -0.96 13.52
C SER A 153 -2.14 -1.39 12.28
N PHE A 154 -1.99 -0.50 11.31
CA PHE A 154 -1.33 -0.79 10.03
C PHE A 154 0.18 -1.03 10.18
N GLY A 155 0.88 -0.14 10.88
CA GLY A 155 2.34 -0.22 11.07
C GLY A 155 2.75 -1.46 11.86
N TYR A 156 2.08 -1.74 12.95
CA TYR A 156 2.42 -2.87 13.82
C TYR A 156 1.91 -4.21 13.28
N ASN A 157 0.89 -4.22 12.43
CA ASN A 157 0.53 -5.39 11.64
C ASN A 157 1.69 -5.84 10.73
N ALA A 158 2.39 -4.89 10.10
CA ALA A 158 3.58 -5.21 9.31
C ALA A 158 4.72 -5.79 10.17
N ILE A 159 4.94 -5.23 11.38
CA ILE A 159 5.95 -5.75 12.33
C ILE A 159 5.55 -7.14 12.84
N MET A 160 4.27 -7.38 13.14
CA MET A 160 3.73 -8.68 13.54
C MET A 160 4.02 -9.75 12.47
N ARG A 161 3.74 -9.44 11.20
CA ARG A 161 4.05 -10.31 10.07
C ARG A 161 5.56 -10.58 9.95
N ALA A 162 6.37 -9.52 10.10
CA ALA A 162 7.83 -9.58 10.09
C ALA A 162 8.42 -10.44 11.22
N SER A 163 7.72 -10.52 12.35
CA SER A 163 8.11 -11.31 13.54
C SER A 163 7.68 -12.78 13.45
N GLY A 164 7.11 -13.25 12.32
CA GLY A 164 6.74 -14.65 12.12
C GLY A 164 5.25 -14.97 12.33
N TYR A 165 4.36 -13.97 12.41
CA TYR A 165 2.93 -14.20 12.67
C TYR A 165 2.01 -13.73 11.51
N PRO A 166 2.19 -14.22 10.26
CA PRO A 166 1.41 -13.77 9.11
C PRO A 166 -0.09 -14.05 9.24
N ARG A 167 -0.48 -15.19 9.85
CA ARG A 167 -1.88 -15.52 10.07
C ARG A 167 -2.56 -14.59 11.07
N LYS A 168 -1.87 -14.19 12.15
CA LYS A 168 -2.41 -13.21 13.10
C LYS A 168 -2.54 -11.83 12.46
N ALA A 169 -1.58 -11.44 11.63
CA ALA A 169 -1.65 -10.21 10.87
C ALA A 169 -2.85 -10.20 9.90
N MET A 170 -3.13 -11.32 9.23
CA MET A 170 -4.36 -11.49 8.42
C MET A 170 -5.62 -11.36 9.28
N THR A 171 -5.66 -12.03 10.44
CA THR A 171 -6.82 -11.96 11.35
C THR A 171 -7.16 -10.52 11.75
N THR A 172 -6.16 -9.66 11.94
CA THR A 172 -6.39 -8.23 12.22
C THR A 172 -7.14 -7.54 11.08
N MET A 173 -6.74 -7.80 9.82
CA MET A 173 -7.38 -7.18 8.66
C MET A 173 -8.81 -7.71 8.46
N LEU A 174 -9.03 -9.01 8.66
CA LEU A 174 -10.37 -9.62 8.62
C LEU A 174 -11.28 -9.06 9.72
N LEU A 175 -10.74 -8.91 10.94
CA LEU A 175 -11.47 -8.36 12.07
C LEU A 175 -11.86 -6.90 11.81
N SER A 176 -10.94 -6.10 11.26
CA SER A 176 -11.21 -4.72 10.86
C SER A 176 -12.37 -4.63 9.88
N ALA A 177 -12.30 -5.41 8.81
CA ALA A 177 -13.33 -5.41 7.78
C ALA A 177 -14.70 -5.88 8.33
N LEU A 178 -14.71 -6.94 9.13
CA LEU A 178 -15.94 -7.47 9.70
C LEU A 178 -16.60 -6.47 10.65
N ILE A 179 -15.82 -5.89 11.57
CA ILE A 179 -16.34 -4.89 12.52
C ILE A 179 -16.88 -3.67 11.78
N ASN A 180 -16.12 -3.15 10.82
CA ASN A 180 -16.54 -1.99 10.06
C ASN A 180 -17.86 -2.26 9.31
N VAL A 181 -17.94 -3.33 8.50
CA VAL A 181 -19.14 -3.66 7.72
C VAL A 181 -20.37 -3.88 8.61
N VAL A 182 -20.22 -4.58 9.74
CA VAL A 182 -21.33 -4.82 10.68
C VAL A 182 -21.78 -3.52 11.33
N LEU A 183 -20.85 -2.70 11.80
CA LEU A 183 -21.19 -1.44 12.46
C LEU A 183 -21.72 -0.39 11.47
N ASP A 184 -21.20 -0.34 10.25
CA ASP A 184 -21.74 0.52 9.17
C ASP A 184 -23.20 0.21 8.93
N TYR A 185 -23.54 -1.09 8.76
CA TYR A 185 -24.93 -1.50 8.60
C TYR A 185 -25.80 -1.05 9.77
N ILE A 186 -25.35 -1.27 11.02
CA ILE A 186 -26.13 -0.96 12.22
C ILE A 186 -26.32 0.56 12.38
N PHE A 187 -25.26 1.35 12.16
CA PHE A 187 -25.29 2.78 12.41
C PHE A 187 -25.97 3.57 11.30
N ILE A 188 -25.83 3.12 10.05
CA ILE A 188 -26.44 3.80 8.91
C ILE A 188 -27.94 3.48 8.82
N TYR A 189 -28.34 2.19 8.87
CA TYR A 189 -29.72 1.79 8.62
C TYR A 189 -30.60 1.77 9.88
N PRO A 190 -30.38 0.91 10.89
CA PRO A 190 -31.28 0.88 12.05
C PRO A 190 -31.22 2.14 12.91
N LEU A 191 -30.04 2.76 13.05
CA LEU A 191 -29.87 3.94 13.90
C LEU A 191 -29.98 5.26 13.15
N GLY A 192 -30.01 5.25 11.80
CA GLY A 192 -30.19 6.44 10.98
C GLY A 192 -29.13 7.53 11.17
N MET A 193 -27.91 7.16 11.59
CA MET A 193 -26.84 8.10 11.93
C MET A 193 -26.14 8.72 10.70
N GLY A 194 -26.51 8.29 9.48
CA GLY A 194 -25.97 8.82 8.25
C GLY A 194 -24.44 8.62 8.12
N ILE A 195 -23.75 9.61 7.53
CA ILE A 195 -22.29 9.56 7.33
C ILE A 195 -21.51 9.56 8.66
N ARG A 196 -22.09 10.14 9.71
CA ARG A 196 -21.51 10.10 11.05
C ARG A 196 -21.44 8.66 11.59
N GLY A 197 -22.46 7.86 11.28
CA GLY A 197 -22.48 6.43 11.62
C GLY A 197 -21.32 5.66 10.98
N ALA A 198 -21.09 5.87 9.69
CA ALA A 198 -19.96 5.28 8.97
C ALA A 198 -18.60 5.72 9.56
N ALA A 199 -18.46 7.00 9.88
CA ALA A 199 -17.24 7.53 10.52
C ALA A 199 -16.96 6.88 11.88
N ILE A 200 -18.00 6.70 12.72
CA ILE A 200 -17.89 6.05 14.04
C ILE A 200 -17.56 4.56 13.87
N ALA A 201 -18.18 3.86 12.94
CA ALA A 201 -17.89 2.45 12.68
C ALA A 201 -16.43 2.25 12.26
N THR A 202 -15.95 3.10 11.36
CA THR A 202 -14.53 3.11 10.93
C THR A 202 -13.60 3.40 12.11
N ALA A 203 -13.90 4.39 12.95
CA ALA A 203 -13.11 4.73 14.12
C ALA A 203 -13.05 3.57 15.15
N ILE A 204 -14.17 2.92 15.43
CA ILE A 204 -14.23 1.76 16.32
C ILE A 204 -13.38 0.61 15.77
N ALA A 205 -13.49 0.30 14.48
CA ALA A 205 -12.68 -0.73 13.84
C ALA A 205 -11.19 -0.42 13.96
N MET A 206 -10.76 0.84 13.74
CA MET A 206 -9.38 1.27 13.91
C MET A 206 -8.86 1.08 15.33
N VAL A 207 -9.65 1.46 16.34
CA VAL A 207 -9.31 1.31 17.77
C VAL A 207 -9.16 -0.16 18.15
N ILE A 208 -10.15 -1.00 17.83
CA ILE A 208 -10.14 -2.42 18.19
C ILE A 208 -8.94 -3.12 17.54
N CYS A 209 -8.67 -2.82 16.27
CA CYS A 209 -7.53 -3.40 15.56
C CYS A 209 -6.18 -2.94 16.12
N ALA A 210 -6.06 -1.66 16.49
CA ALA A 210 -4.86 -1.16 17.16
C ALA A 210 -4.61 -1.88 18.49
N VAL A 211 -5.66 -2.03 19.30
CA VAL A 211 -5.59 -2.75 20.58
C VAL A 211 -5.19 -4.22 20.35
N TYR A 212 -5.82 -4.90 19.39
CA TYR A 212 -5.51 -6.29 19.09
C TYR A 212 -4.04 -6.47 18.64
N VAL A 213 -3.54 -5.60 17.75
CA VAL A 213 -2.16 -5.68 17.25
C VAL A 213 -1.17 -5.33 18.35
N LEU A 214 -1.39 -4.27 19.11
CA LEU A 214 -0.50 -3.87 20.20
C LEU A 214 -0.47 -4.91 21.32
N ALA A 215 -1.64 -5.48 21.70
CA ALA A 215 -1.73 -6.52 22.71
C ALA A 215 -0.85 -7.74 22.37
N HIS A 216 -0.69 -8.08 21.08
CA HIS A 216 0.19 -9.15 20.64
C HIS A 216 1.63 -8.99 21.17
N PHE A 217 2.17 -7.77 21.17
CA PHE A 217 3.54 -7.49 21.59
C PHE A 217 3.73 -7.47 23.12
N PHE A 218 2.66 -7.54 23.90
CA PHE A 218 2.71 -7.73 25.35
C PHE A 218 2.63 -9.21 25.76
N LEU A 219 2.21 -10.10 24.84
CA LEU A 219 2.05 -11.52 25.15
C LEU A 219 3.41 -12.22 25.31
N PRO A 220 3.54 -13.13 26.31
CA PRO A 220 4.79 -13.87 26.55
C PRO A 220 5.28 -14.72 25.38
N GLY A 221 4.39 -15.12 24.46
CA GLY A 221 4.72 -15.96 23.29
C GLY A 221 5.10 -15.18 22.04
N SER A 222 5.24 -13.85 22.07
CA SER A 222 5.68 -13.05 20.95
C SER A 222 7.21 -13.06 20.85
N VAL A 223 7.75 -13.23 19.64
CA VAL A 223 9.21 -13.22 19.34
C VAL A 223 9.83 -11.86 19.69
N VAL A 224 9.12 -10.78 19.40
CA VAL A 224 9.52 -9.40 19.70
C VAL A 224 8.49 -8.80 20.64
N ARG A 225 8.92 -8.22 21.76
CA ARG A 225 8.01 -7.75 22.83
C ARG A 225 8.34 -6.34 23.28
N PHE A 226 7.32 -5.67 23.82
CA PHE A 226 7.52 -4.43 24.58
C PHE A 226 8.15 -4.75 25.93
N ARG A 227 9.47 -4.51 26.05
CA ARG A 227 10.18 -4.58 27.32
C ARG A 227 10.57 -3.18 27.77
N ARG A 228 10.45 -2.90 29.06
CA ARG A 228 10.83 -1.58 29.62
C ARG A 228 12.25 -1.16 29.25
N ALA A 229 13.18 -2.10 29.22
CA ALA A 229 14.58 -1.86 28.84
C ALA A 229 14.75 -1.42 27.36
N ALA A 230 13.78 -1.78 26.48
CA ALA A 230 13.80 -1.43 25.06
C ALA A 230 13.32 -0.01 24.78
N PHE A 231 12.60 0.64 25.71
CA PHE A 231 12.09 2.01 25.58
C PHE A 231 13.20 3.06 25.81
N ARG A 232 14.29 2.92 25.06
CA ARG A 232 15.39 3.89 25.02
C ARG A 232 15.34 4.58 23.65
N PRO A 233 15.04 5.91 23.60
CA PRO A 233 15.05 6.64 22.34
C PRO A 233 16.44 6.57 21.69
N SER A 234 16.47 6.21 20.40
CA SER A 234 17.70 6.14 19.65
C SER A 234 17.51 6.78 18.29
N TRP A 235 18.20 7.90 18.06
CA TRP A 235 18.14 8.61 16.78
C TRP A 235 18.63 7.75 15.60
N ALA A 236 19.63 6.91 15.84
CA ALA A 236 20.13 5.98 14.83
C ALA A 236 19.04 5.00 14.37
N ILE A 237 18.22 4.47 15.30
CA ILE A 237 17.10 3.58 14.98
C ILE A 237 16.01 4.34 14.24
N VAL A 238 15.63 5.54 14.71
CA VAL A 238 14.63 6.38 14.07
C VAL A 238 15.05 6.72 12.65
N ARG A 239 16.30 7.16 12.44
CA ARG A 239 16.85 7.43 11.10
C ARG A 239 16.81 6.21 10.19
N ALA A 240 17.13 5.02 10.70
CA ALA A 240 17.11 3.79 9.93
C ALA A 240 15.67 3.37 9.54
N ILE A 241 14.70 3.49 10.47
CA ILE A 241 13.27 3.25 10.17
C ILE A 241 12.80 4.21 9.08
N THR A 242 13.06 5.50 9.25
CA THR A 242 12.64 6.55 8.28
C THR A 242 13.29 6.33 6.92
N ALA A 243 14.58 6.03 6.87
CA ALA A 243 15.31 5.81 5.61
C ALA A 243 14.68 4.67 4.78
N ILE A 244 14.27 3.57 5.41
CA ILE A 244 13.62 2.45 4.72
C ILE A 244 12.17 2.78 4.37
N GLY A 245 11.46 3.43 5.28
CA GLY A 245 10.02 3.72 5.13
C GLY A 245 9.71 4.86 4.16
N ILE A 246 10.70 5.70 3.79
CA ILE A 246 10.48 6.82 2.87
C ILE A 246 10.08 6.36 1.45
N ALA A 247 10.46 5.14 1.04
CA ALA A 247 10.11 4.61 -0.28
C ALA A 247 8.58 4.40 -0.44
N PRO A 248 7.89 3.63 0.42
CA PRO A 248 6.44 3.49 0.34
C PRO A 248 5.70 4.78 0.68
N PHE A 249 6.25 5.63 1.56
CA PHE A 249 5.72 6.95 1.83
C PHE A 249 5.69 7.82 0.57
N ALA A 250 6.81 7.96 -0.12
CA ALA A 250 6.93 8.74 -1.34
C ALA A 250 6.04 8.18 -2.47
N MET A 251 5.94 6.85 -2.58
CA MET A 251 5.07 6.19 -3.54
C MET A 251 3.59 6.57 -3.31
N GLN A 252 3.14 6.59 -2.05
CA GLN A 252 1.77 6.94 -1.70
C GLN A 252 1.43 8.39 -2.06
N LEU A 253 2.31 9.33 -1.73
CA LEU A 253 2.13 10.74 -2.06
C LEU A 253 2.16 10.99 -3.57
N THR A 254 3.10 10.37 -4.27
CA THR A 254 3.25 10.53 -5.72
C THR A 254 2.04 9.96 -6.46
N GLY A 255 1.47 8.85 -5.98
CA GLY A 255 0.26 8.26 -6.56
C GLY A 255 -0.91 9.24 -6.58
N SER A 256 -1.12 10.00 -5.50
CA SER A 256 -2.16 11.02 -5.44
C SER A 256 -1.92 12.16 -6.42
N ALA A 257 -0.68 12.65 -6.53
CA ALA A 257 -0.32 13.71 -7.47
C ALA A 257 -0.52 13.29 -8.92
N VAL A 258 -0.15 12.05 -9.25
CA VAL A 258 -0.32 11.49 -10.61
C VAL A 258 -1.80 11.36 -10.98
N ASN A 259 -2.69 10.96 -10.06
CA ASN A 259 -4.13 10.94 -10.35
C ASN A 259 -4.67 12.32 -10.74
N VAL A 260 -4.23 13.37 -10.03
CA VAL A 260 -4.60 14.76 -10.39
C VAL A 260 -4.07 15.13 -11.77
N LEU A 261 -2.82 14.76 -12.08
CA LEU A 261 -2.21 15.05 -13.37
C LEU A 261 -2.93 14.32 -14.51
N MET A 262 -3.30 13.03 -14.31
CA MET A 262 -4.09 12.24 -15.27
C MET A 262 -5.43 12.92 -15.57
N ASN A 263 -6.20 13.28 -14.54
CA ASN A 263 -7.49 13.93 -14.72
C ASN A 263 -7.36 15.26 -15.46
N ARG A 264 -6.36 16.08 -15.11
CA ARG A 264 -6.07 17.34 -15.84
C ARG A 264 -5.69 17.09 -17.29
N SER A 265 -4.95 16.03 -17.57
CA SER A 265 -4.58 15.69 -18.95
C SER A 265 -5.80 15.28 -19.78
N PHE A 266 -6.74 14.50 -19.22
CA PHE A 266 -8.00 14.18 -19.90
C PHE A 266 -8.83 15.41 -20.23
N VAL A 267 -8.92 16.37 -19.30
CA VAL A 267 -9.63 17.64 -19.54
C VAL A 267 -8.92 18.51 -20.58
N ALA A 268 -7.58 18.53 -20.56
CA ALA A 268 -6.81 19.40 -21.47
C ALA A 268 -6.75 18.88 -22.91
N TYR A 269 -6.85 17.57 -23.13
CA TYR A 269 -6.67 16.95 -24.45
C TYR A 269 -7.94 16.27 -25.00
N GLY A 270 -9.04 16.25 -24.26
CA GLY A 270 -10.36 15.91 -24.79
C GLY A 270 -10.85 16.96 -25.77
N THR A 271 -11.43 16.57 -26.89
CA THR A 271 -11.91 17.48 -27.95
C THR A 271 -13.21 18.15 -27.55
N THR A 272 -14.02 17.48 -26.71
CA THR A 272 -15.26 18.01 -26.15
C THR A 272 -15.30 17.77 -24.65
N PRO A 273 -16.09 18.57 -23.87
CA PRO A 273 -16.30 18.31 -22.46
C PRO A 273 -16.85 16.89 -22.19
N GLU A 274 -17.76 16.41 -23.04
CA GLU A 274 -18.34 15.07 -22.93
C GLU A 274 -17.28 13.96 -23.13
N GLU A 275 -16.38 14.13 -24.09
CA GLU A 275 -15.26 13.19 -24.30
C GLU A 275 -14.30 13.17 -23.09
N SER A 276 -14.02 14.35 -22.51
CA SER A 276 -13.20 14.46 -21.31
C SER A 276 -13.82 13.72 -20.11
N ASP A 277 -15.12 13.91 -19.91
CA ASP A 277 -15.85 13.25 -18.81
C ASP A 277 -15.91 11.73 -19.02
N LEU A 278 -16.15 11.26 -20.25
CA LEU A 278 -16.10 9.85 -20.61
C LEU A 278 -14.70 9.26 -20.39
N ALA A 279 -13.62 9.99 -20.73
CA ALA A 279 -12.25 9.56 -20.53
C ALA A 279 -11.88 9.45 -19.04
N ILE A 280 -12.32 10.38 -18.21
CA ILE A 280 -12.14 10.32 -16.75
C ILE A 280 -12.90 9.12 -16.17
N GLY A 281 -14.14 8.89 -16.61
CA GLY A 281 -14.94 7.72 -16.24
C GLY A 281 -14.26 6.42 -16.65
N ALA A 282 -13.75 6.35 -17.87
CA ALA A 282 -12.99 5.22 -18.38
C ALA A 282 -11.73 4.95 -17.55
N PHE A 283 -10.98 5.99 -17.21
CA PHE A 283 -9.80 5.88 -16.35
C PHE A 283 -10.15 5.34 -14.97
N GLY A 284 -11.28 5.75 -14.39
CA GLY A 284 -11.79 5.23 -13.13
C GLY A 284 -12.04 3.71 -13.17
N ILE A 285 -12.68 3.21 -14.24
CA ILE A 285 -12.95 1.78 -14.45
C ILE A 285 -11.64 1.01 -14.64
N ILE A 286 -10.74 1.49 -15.51
CA ILE A 286 -9.46 0.86 -15.80
C ILE A 286 -8.58 0.80 -14.54
N SER A 287 -8.54 1.90 -13.79
CA SER A 287 -7.79 1.97 -12.53
C SER A 287 -8.34 1.01 -11.48
N SER A 288 -9.67 0.86 -11.39
CA SER A 288 -10.30 -0.10 -10.47
C SER A 288 -9.93 -1.54 -10.80
N TYR A 289 -9.94 -1.89 -12.09
CA TYR A 289 -9.50 -3.21 -12.54
C TYR A 289 -8.00 -3.44 -12.27
N ALA A 290 -7.15 -2.48 -12.64
CA ALA A 290 -5.71 -2.55 -12.38
C ALA A 290 -5.39 -2.68 -10.89
N MET A 291 -6.15 -1.97 -10.02
CA MET A 291 -5.98 -2.03 -8.58
C MET A 291 -6.21 -3.44 -8.01
N LEU A 292 -7.17 -4.21 -8.54
CA LEU A 292 -7.38 -5.60 -8.11
C LEU A 292 -6.12 -6.45 -8.37
N ILE A 293 -5.50 -6.31 -9.55
CA ILE A 293 -4.28 -7.03 -9.89
C ILE A 293 -3.13 -6.58 -8.97
N VAL A 294 -2.98 -5.27 -8.78
CA VAL A 294 -1.92 -4.68 -7.93
C VAL A 294 -2.07 -5.14 -6.47
N MET A 295 -3.31 -5.31 -5.95
CA MET A 295 -3.53 -5.81 -4.59
C MET A 295 -3.05 -7.25 -4.41
N LEU A 296 -3.23 -8.12 -5.40
CA LEU A 296 -2.67 -9.48 -5.39
C LEU A 296 -1.14 -9.44 -5.37
N ILE A 297 -0.54 -8.62 -6.25
CA ILE A 297 0.91 -8.45 -6.36
C ILE A 297 1.50 -7.91 -5.05
N LEU A 298 0.88 -6.88 -4.47
CA LEU A 298 1.31 -6.30 -3.19
C LEU A 298 1.21 -7.30 -2.04
N GLY A 299 0.17 -8.13 -2.02
CA GLY A 299 0.02 -9.18 -1.02
C GLY A 299 1.18 -10.18 -1.06
N VAL A 300 1.57 -10.66 -2.25
CA VAL A 300 2.73 -11.55 -2.41
C VAL A 300 4.03 -10.83 -2.04
N ALA A 301 4.22 -9.60 -2.49
CA ALA A 301 5.40 -8.79 -2.18
C ALA A 301 5.55 -8.54 -0.66
N GLN A 302 4.44 -8.25 0.03
CA GLN A 302 4.41 -8.10 1.49
C GLN A 302 4.67 -9.44 2.21
N GLY A 303 4.25 -10.57 1.65
CA GLY A 303 4.57 -11.90 2.17
C GLY A 303 6.05 -12.26 2.00
N MET A 304 6.68 -11.84 0.90
CA MET A 304 8.10 -12.03 0.64
C MET A 304 8.98 -11.25 1.62
N GLN A 305 8.59 -10.05 2.02
CA GLN A 305 9.41 -9.12 2.79
C GLN A 305 10.01 -9.71 4.07
N PRO A 306 9.25 -10.39 4.98
CA PRO A 306 9.83 -11.01 6.17
C PRO A 306 10.85 -12.10 5.85
N ILE A 307 10.59 -12.90 4.80
CA ILE A 307 11.43 -14.01 4.39
C ILE A 307 12.79 -13.49 3.88
N VAL A 308 12.74 -12.48 3.02
CA VAL A 308 13.94 -11.83 2.46
C VAL A 308 14.72 -11.13 3.57
N GLY A 309 14.06 -10.30 4.39
CA GLY A 309 14.71 -9.53 5.46
C GLY A 309 15.41 -10.44 6.47
N PHE A 310 14.73 -11.49 6.93
CA PHE A 310 15.30 -12.48 7.86
C PHE A 310 16.51 -13.20 7.26
N ASN A 311 16.36 -13.79 6.06
CA ASN A 311 17.43 -14.56 5.44
C ASN A 311 18.62 -13.67 5.01
N TYR A 312 18.38 -12.41 4.67
CA TYR A 312 19.43 -11.43 4.45
C TYR A 312 20.22 -11.16 5.74
N GLY A 313 19.51 -10.90 6.86
CA GLY A 313 20.13 -10.74 8.17
C GLY A 313 20.93 -11.98 8.64
N ALA A 314 20.43 -13.17 8.34
CA ALA A 314 21.09 -14.45 8.61
C ALA A 314 22.22 -14.79 7.60
N ARG A 315 22.47 -13.94 6.59
CA ARG A 315 23.45 -14.18 5.50
C ARG A 315 23.16 -15.40 4.61
N HIS A 316 21.92 -15.86 4.58
CA HIS A 316 21.49 -16.99 3.73
C HIS A 316 21.08 -16.49 2.33
N MET A 317 22.04 -15.97 1.54
CA MET A 317 21.76 -15.28 0.26
C MET A 317 21.10 -16.18 -0.78
N HIS A 318 21.38 -17.48 -0.79
CA HIS A 318 20.68 -18.43 -1.64
C HIS A 318 19.17 -18.43 -1.38
N ARG A 319 18.75 -18.38 -0.11
CA ARG A 319 17.33 -18.34 0.26
C ARG A 319 16.68 -17.00 -0.10
N VAL A 320 17.44 -15.89 -0.01
CA VAL A 320 17.00 -14.57 -0.48
C VAL A 320 16.68 -14.62 -1.98
N ARG A 321 17.62 -15.14 -2.79
CA ARG A 321 17.43 -15.29 -4.25
C ARG A 321 16.23 -16.16 -4.59
N MET A 322 16.07 -17.30 -3.92
CA MET A 322 14.92 -18.18 -4.12
C MET A 322 13.60 -17.48 -3.76
N ALA A 323 13.54 -16.80 -2.62
CA ALA A 323 12.33 -16.08 -2.21
C ALA A 323 11.96 -14.99 -3.23
N TYR A 324 12.94 -14.25 -3.72
CA TYR A 324 12.74 -13.26 -4.78
C TYR A 324 12.25 -13.92 -6.09
N ALA A 325 12.92 -14.98 -6.56
CA ALA A 325 12.58 -15.63 -7.82
C ALA A 325 11.16 -16.21 -7.81
N TYR A 326 10.77 -16.91 -6.74
CA TYR A 326 9.41 -17.43 -6.60
C TYR A 326 8.38 -16.31 -6.50
N SER A 327 8.66 -15.25 -5.76
CA SER A 327 7.75 -14.10 -5.66
C SER A 327 7.61 -13.34 -6.97
N ALA A 328 8.71 -13.12 -7.69
CA ALA A 328 8.71 -12.46 -9.00
C ALA A 328 7.96 -13.31 -10.03
N GLY A 329 8.17 -14.62 -10.05
CA GLY A 329 7.43 -15.54 -10.91
C GLY A 329 5.93 -15.55 -10.62
N THR A 330 5.54 -15.60 -9.33
CA THR A 330 4.13 -15.55 -8.92
C THR A 330 3.49 -14.21 -9.29
N ASN A 331 4.17 -13.10 -9.08
CA ASN A 331 3.67 -11.78 -9.40
C ASN A 331 3.60 -11.52 -10.91
N LEU A 332 4.57 -12.03 -11.67
CA LEU A 332 4.49 -12.02 -13.15
C LEU A 332 3.30 -12.84 -13.65
N PHE A 333 3.04 -14.00 -13.03
CA PHE A 333 1.87 -14.82 -13.36
C PHE A 333 0.56 -14.05 -13.13
N PHE A 334 0.38 -13.43 -11.96
CA PHE A 334 -0.82 -12.62 -11.69
C PHE A 334 -0.93 -11.41 -12.64
N SER A 335 0.16 -10.73 -12.91
CA SER A 335 0.22 -9.63 -13.88
C SER A 335 -0.20 -10.08 -15.28
N PHE A 336 0.36 -11.20 -15.73
CA PHE A 336 0.06 -11.74 -17.06
C PHE A 336 -1.37 -12.25 -17.17
N VAL A 337 -1.89 -12.94 -16.15
CA VAL A 337 -3.29 -13.40 -16.13
C VAL A 337 -4.24 -12.19 -16.17
N GLY A 338 -4.00 -11.17 -15.34
CA GLY A 338 -4.81 -9.95 -15.37
C GLY A 338 -4.75 -9.24 -16.72
N PHE A 339 -3.58 -9.15 -17.32
CA PHE A 339 -3.41 -8.61 -18.67
C PHE A 339 -4.16 -9.45 -19.71
N ALA A 340 -4.00 -10.77 -19.70
CA ALA A 340 -4.66 -11.67 -20.66
C ALA A 340 -6.19 -11.60 -20.58
N VAL A 341 -6.74 -11.58 -19.36
CA VAL A 341 -8.18 -11.45 -19.15
C VAL A 341 -8.70 -10.11 -19.69
N ALA A 342 -7.97 -9.00 -19.47
CA ALA A 342 -8.35 -7.70 -20.00
C ALA A 342 -8.24 -7.62 -21.54
N MET A 343 -7.29 -8.30 -22.13
CA MET A 343 -7.13 -8.35 -23.59
C MET A 343 -8.20 -9.21 -24.28
N LEU A 344 -8.54 -10.36 -23.67
CA LEU A 344 -9.49 -11.30 -24.25
C LEU A 344 -10.94 -10.89 -24.04
N TYR A 345 -11.26 -10.34 -22.85
CA TYR A 345 -12.63 -10.05 -22.45
C TYR A 345 -12.84 -8.59 -21.98
N PRO A 346 -12.31 -7.56 -22.69
CA PRO A 346 -12.36 -6.18 -22.20
C PRO A 346 -13.79 -5.68 -22.05
N ARG A 347 -14.69 -5.98 -23.02
CA ARG A 347 -16.09 -5.57 -22.96
C ARG A 347 -16.82 -6.19 -21.76
N ALA A 348 -16.56 -7.47 -21.44
CA ALA A 348 -17.16 -8.14 -20.29
C ALA A 348 -16.71 -7.50 -18.97
N ILE A 349 -15.44 -7.14 -18.86
CA ILE A 349 -14.93 -6.44 -17.67
C ILE A 349 -15.61 -5.08 -17.50
N VAL A 350 -15.63 -4.28 -18.57
CA VAL A 350 -16.20 -2.93 -18.53
C VAL A 350 -17.69 -2.94 -18.25
N SER A 351 -18.43 -3.90 -18.83
CA SER A 351 -19.89 -4.04 -18.61
C SER A 351 -20.28 -4.40 -17.17
N LEU A 352 -19.33 -4.85 -16.33
CA LEU A 352 -19.56 -5.01 -14.89
C LEU A 352 -19.68 -3.67 -14.15
N PHE A 353 -19.13 -2.60 -14.73
CA PHE A 353 -19.07 -1.27 -14.10
C PHE A 353 -20.09 -0.29 -14.68
N THR A 354 -20.50 -0.46 -15.94
CA THR A 354 -21.40 0.49 -16.61
C THR A 354 -22.24 -0.20 -17.68
N THR A 355 -23.42 0.37 -17.92
CA THR A 355 -24.35 -0.03 -19.01
C THR A 355 -24.34 0.97 -20.17
N SER A 356 -23.59 2.07 -20.07
CA SER A 356 -23.48 3.11 -21.09
C SER A 356 -22.64 2.63 -22.28
N GLU A 357 -23.25 2.38 -23.44
CA GLU A 357 -22.56 1.91 -24.66
C GLU A 357 -21.42 2.85 -25.11
N PRO A 358 -21.56 4.20 -25.11
CA PRO A 358 -20.46 5.09 -25.44
C PRO A 358 -19.25 4.90 -24.51
N LEU A 359 -19.49 4.77 -23.21
CA LEU A 359 -18.44 4.53 -22.20
C LEU A 359 -17.83 3.14 -22.36
N ILE A 360 -18.61 2.10 -22.67
CA ILE A 360 -18.13 0.74 -22.92
C ILE A 360 -17.20 0.73 -24.14
N ALA A 361 -17.56 1.40 -25.22
CA ALA A 361 -16.75 1.46 -26.43
C ALA A 361 -15.38 2.12 -26.18
N LEU A 362 -15.38 3.29 -25.53
CA LEU A 362 -14.16 4.01 -25.16
C LEU A 362 -13.30 3.19 -24.20
N CYS A 363 -13.89 2.68 -23.11
CA CYS A 363 -13.19 1.88 -22.10
C CYS A 363 -12.58 0.60 -22.70
N THR A 364 -13.24 -0.06 -23.65
CA THR A 364 -12.75 -1.28 -24.26
C THR A 364 -11.41 -1.04 -24.99
N THR A 365 -11.29 0.07 -25.70
CA THR A 365 -10.06 0.47 -26.41
C THR A 365 -9.00 0.95 -25.40
N ALA A 366 -9.38 1.85 -24.51
CA ALA A 366 -8.50 2.43 -23.52
C ALA A 366 -7.94 1.37 -22.52
N LEU A 367 -8.77 0.37 -22.13
CA LEU A 367 -8.34 -0.74 -21.27
C LEU A 367 -7.24 -1.56 -21.95
N ARG A 368 -7.39 -1.89 -23.23
CA ARG A 368 -6.37 -2.64 -23.97
C ARG A 368 -5.03 -1.92 -23.99
N ILE A 369 -5.04 -0.60 -24.20
CA ILE A 369 -3.81 0.21 -24.19
C ILE A 369 -3.26 0.30 -22.77
N GLY A 370 -4.04 0.78 -21.82
CA GLY A 370 -3.60 1.06 -20.45
C GLY A 370 -3.10 -0.15 -19.68
N ILE A 371 -3.64 -1.37 -19.99
CA ILE A 371 -3.25 -2.59 -19.28
C ILE A 371 -1.96 -3.24 -19.83
N MET A 372 -1.44 -2.82 -20.98
CA MET A 372 -0.23 -3.42 -21.57
C MET A 372 0.94 -3.41 -20.61
N GLY A 373 1.17 -2.28 -19.92
CA GLY A 373 2.23 -2.14 -18.93
C GLY A 373 2.05 -3.02 -17.70
N VAL A 374 0.81 -3.28 -17.31
CA VAL A 374 0.48 -4.09 -16.14
C VAL A 374 0.98 -5.53 -16.29
N SER A 375 1.15 -6.04 -17.51
CA SER A 375 1.67 -7.40 -17.78
C SER A 375 3.00 -7.71 -17.08
N LEU A 376 3.85 -6.71 -16.86
CA LEU A 376 5.18 -6.84 -16.27
C LEU A 376 5.35 -6.10 -14.93
N ILE A 377 4.32 -5.37 -14.47
CA ILE A 377 4.39 -4.52 -13.27
C ILE A 377 4.72 -5.35 -12.02
N GLY A 378 4.30 -6.62 -11.97
CA GLY A 378 4.60 -7.53 -10.89
C GLY A 378 6.09 -7.72 -10.65
N PHE A 379 6.90 -7.73 -11.72
CA PHE A 379 8.35 -7.80 -11.61
C PHE A 379 8.93 -6.53 -10.97
N GLN A 380 8.49 -5.35 -11.44
CA GLN A 380 8.97 -4.07 -10.92
C GLN A 380 8.63 -3.89 -9.44
N ILE A 381 7.38 -4.19 -9.03
CA ILE A 381 6.94 -4.10 -7.63
C ILE A 381 7.74 -5.08 -6.76
N THR A 382 7.95 -6.32 -7.21
CA THR A 382 8.71 -7.33 -6.46
C THR A 382 10.18 -6.94 -6.30
N THR A 383 10.78 -6.38 -7.35
CA THR A 383 12.18 -5.89 -7.32
C THR A 383 12.33 -4.71 -6.36
N THR A 384 11.38 -3.76 -6.39
CA THR A 384 11.35 -2.64 -5.43
C THR A 384 11.24 -3.17 -3.99
N GLN A 385 10.35 -4.13 -3.76
CA GLN A 385 10.15 -4.74 -2.45
C GLN A 385 11.39 -5.53 -1.99
N LEU A 386 12.12 -6.17 -2.90
CA LEU A 386 13.39 -6.83 -2.59
C LEU A 386 14.40 -5.82 -2.01
N PHE A 387 14.70 -4.74 -2.75
CA PHE A 387 15.65 -3.74 -2.30
C PHE A 387 15.22 -3.06 -0.99
N GLN A 388 13.93 -2.84 -0.81
CA GLN A 388 13.39 -2.36 0.46
C GLN A 388 13.63 -3.36 1.59
N SER A 389 13.38 -4.65 1.36
CA SER A 389 13.46 -5.73 2.35
C SER A 389 14.88 -6.01 2.84
N ILE A 390 15.89 -5.73 2.02
CA ILE A 390 17.32 -5.84 2.39
C ILE A 390 17.90 -4.52 2.90
N GLY A 391 17.07 -3.47 3.07
CA GLY A 391 17.49 -2.18 3.63
C GLY A 391 18.16 -1.22 2.65
N PHE A 392 18.19 -1.50 1.33
CA PHE A 392 18.77 -0.61 0.31
C PHE A 392 17.80 0.53 -0.04
N SER A 393 17.59 1.44 0.92
CA SER A 393 16.58 2.50 0.86
C SER A 393 16.69 3.38 -0.40
N ARG A 394 17.90 3.76 -0.81
CA ARG A 394 18.11 4.63 -1.99
C ARG A 394 17.61 3.97 -3.28
N LEU A 395 17.91 2.69 -3.47
CA LEU A 395 17.44 1.93 -4.63
C LEU A 395 15.93 1.71 -4.58
N ALA A 396 15.38 1.41 -3.41
CA ALA A 396 13.94 1.25 -3.22
C ALA A 396 13.18 2.55 -3.50
N ILE A 397 13.66 3.71 -3.02
CA ILE A 397 13.08 5.03 -3.30
C ILE A 397 13.14 5.32 -4.80
N PHE A 398 14.30 5.14 -5.41
CA PHE A 398 14.47 5.37 -6.85
C PHE A 398 13.48 4.54 -7.67
N LEU A 399 13.42 3.21 -7.44
CA LEU A 399 12.49 2.32 -8.14
C LEU A 399 11.02 2.66 -7.87
N SER A 400 10.67 3.07 -6.64
CA SER A 400 9.30 3.47 -6.29
C SER A 400 8.85 4.70 -7.07
N LEU A 401 9.75 5.68 -7.26
CA LEU A 401 9.47 6.93 -7.96
C LEU A 401 9.62 6.82 -9.48
N THR A 402 10.39 5.83 -9.96
CA THR A 402 10.71 5.66 -11.39
C THR A 402 9.45 5.58 -12.24
N ARG A 403 8.49 4.78 -11.83
CA ARG A 403 7.25 4.55 -12.59
C ARG A 403 6.39 5.81 -12.67
N GLN A 404 6.11 6.43 -11.53
CA GLN A 404 5.10 7.49 -11.44
C GLN A 404 5.67 8.87 -11.71
N LEU A 405 6.81 9.21 -11.09
CA LEU A 405 7.37 10.54 -11.17
C LEU A 405 8.35 10.69 -12.32
N ILE A 406 9.24 9.70 -12.52
CA ILE A 406 10.33 9.81 -13.50
C ILE A 406 9.82 9.54 -14.91
N PHE A 407 8.91 8.59 -15.10
CA PHE A 407 8.42 8.24 -16.43
C PHE A 407 6.98 8.68 -16.71
N LEU A 408 6.02 8.42 -15.81
CA LEU A 408 4.63 8.72 -16.13
C LEU A 408 4.36 10.23 -16.17
N ALA A 409 4.86 11.01 -15.23
CA ALA A 409 4.62 12.45 -15.24
C ALA A 409 5.20 13.14 -16.48
N PRO A 410 6.46 12.89 -16.92
CA PRO A 410 6.96 13.41 -18.18
C PRO A 410 6.23 12.85 -19.41
N ALA A 411 5.86 11.57 -19.42
CA ALA A 411 5.10 10.98 -20.54
C ALA A 411 3.75 11.69 -20.72
N LEU A 412 3.04 11.99 -19.63
CA LEU A 412 1.79 12.75 -19.64
C LEU A 412 1.95 14.21 -20.11
N LEU A 413 3.13 14.79 -19.99
CA LEU A 413 3.41 16.14 -20.48
C LEU A 413 3.84 16.14 -21.95
N ILE A 414 4.41 15.04 -22.44
CA ILE A 414 5.02 14.97 -23.78
C ILE A 414 4.10 14.26 -24.77
N LEU A 415 3.66 13.02 -24.50
CA LEU A 415 2.92 12.21 -25.46
C LEU A 415 1.58 12.83 -25.90
N PRO A 416 0.78 13.44 -25.02
CA PRO A 416 -0.47 14.06 -25.45
C PRO A 416 -0.30 15.23 -26.40
N ARG A 417 0.87 15.90 -26.43
CA ARG A 417 1.15 16.99 -27.38
C ARG A 417 1.21 16.49 -28.81
N PHE A 418 1.55 15.21 -29.03
CA PHE A 418 1.69 14.61 -30.36
C PHE A 418 0.50 13.73 -30.73
N LEU A 419 -0.11 13.07 -29.75
CA LEU A 419 -1.14 12.04 -29.95
C LEU A 419 -2.51 12.44 -29.36
N GLY A 420 -2.66 13.66 -28.82
CA GLY A 420 -3.91 14.09 -28.20
C GLY A 420 -4.32 13.19 -27.03
N LEU A 421 -5.60 12.84 -26.94
CA LEU A 421 -6.17 11.99 -25.90
C LEU A 421 -5.54 10.59 -25.87
N ASP A 422 -5.22 10.03 -27.03
CA ASP A 422 -4.52 8.72 -27.11
C ASP A 422 -3.15 8.76 -26.44
N GLY A 423 -2.47 9.90 -26.51
CA GLY A 423 -1.20 10.11 -25.82
C GLY A 423 -1.30 10.00 -24.30
N VAL A 424 -2.44 10.36 -23.70
CA VAL A 424 -2.70 10.16 -22.28
C VAL A 424 -2.77 8.68 -21.95
N TRP A 425 -3.47 7.89 -22.77
CA TRP A 425 -3.57 6.43 -22.59
C TRP A 425 -2.24 5.72 -22.80
N TRP A 426 -1.48 6.09 -23.83
CA TRP A 426 -0.15 5.52 -24.10
C TRP A 426 0.90 5.88 -23.07
N SER A 427 0.70 6.95 -22.28
CA SER A 427 1.61 7.33 -21.20
C SER A 427 1.71 6.25 -20.13
N LEU A 428 0.63 5.49 -19.86
CA LEU A 428 0.60 4.41 -18.88
C LEU A 428 1.55 3.25 -19.28
N PRO A 429 1.37 2.56 -20.40
CA PRO A 429 2.23 1.43 -20.76
C PRO A 429 3.68 1.85 -21.03
N VAL A 430 3.92 3.02 -21.60
CA VAL A 430 5.29 3.53 -21.83
C VAL A 430 6.03 3.70 -20.52
N SER A 431 5.39 4.30 -19.51
CA SER A 431 6.00 4.49 -18.19
C SER A 431 6.23 3.16 -17.45
N ASP A 432 5.28 2.23 -17.54
CA ASP A 432 5.40 0.92 -16.92
C ASP A 432 6.54 0.10 -17.54
N MET A 433 6.62 0.06 -18.87
CA MET A 433 7.69 -0.64 -19.58
C MET A 433 9.07 -0.05 -19.29
N ALA A 434 9.18 1.28 -19.26
CA ALA A 434 10.43 1.96 -18.91
C ALA A 434 10.84 1.65 -17.47
N ALA A 435 9.90 1.66 -16.53
CA ALA A 435 10.16 1.31 -15.12
C ALA A 435 10.60 -0.15 -14.96
N VAL A 436 9.99 -1.08 -15.71
CA VAL A 436 10.42 -2.48 -15.74
C VAL A 436 11.83 -2.61 -16.32
N GLY A 437 12.15 -1.90 -17.41
CA GLY A 437 13.50 -1.87 -17.97
C GLY A 437 14.56 -1.44 -16.94
N VAL A 438 14.27 -0.36 -16.19
CA VAL A 438 15.15 0.08 -15.09
C VAL A 438 15.27 -0.98 -14.00
N ALA A 439 14.17 -1.63 -13.61
CA ALA A 439 14.21 -2.69 -12.60
C ALA A 439 15.06 -3.89 -13.06
N VAL A 440 14.97 -4.29 -14.34
CA VAL A 440 15.82 -5.34 -14.94
C VAL A 440 17.29 -4.94 -14.90
N VAL A 441 17.64 -3.74 -15.36
CA VAL A 441 19.02 -3.24 -15.33
C VAL A 441 19.58 -3.23 -13.91
N LEU A 442 18.80 -2.75 -12.95
CA LEU A 442 19.23 -2.67 -11.55
C LEU A 442 19.43 -4.05 -10.93
N ILE A 443 18.53 -5.02 -11.15
CA ILE A 443 18.68 -6.35 -10.58
C ILE A 443 19.89 -7.07 -11.17
N ILE A 444 20.14 -6.92 -12.48
CA ILE A 444 21.32 -7.50 -13.15
C ILE A 444 22.60 -6.85 -12.64
N SER A 445 22.66 -5.52 -12.58
CA SER A 445 23.86 -4.78 -12.13
C SER A 445 24.19 -5.05 -10.67
N ARG A 446 23.20 -5.34 -9.85
CA ARG A 446 23.35 -5.61 -8.40
C ARG A 446 23.22 -7.08 -8.03
N TRP A 447 23.23 -7.97 -9.01
CA TRP A 447 23.10 -9.42 -8.75
C TRP A 447 24.19 -9.96 -7.82
N LYS A 448 25.40 -9.41 -7.93
CA LYS A 448 26.55 -9.76 -7.06
C LYS A 448 26.29 -9.50 -5.58
N LEU A 449 25.48 -8.50 -5.22
CA LEU A 449 25.03 -8.29 -3.83
C LEU A 449 24.27 -9.50 -3.28
N LEU A 450 23.50 -10.16 -4.15
CA LEU A 450 22.72 -11.34 -3.80
C LEU A 450 23.56 -12.64 -3.84
N GLU A 451 24.76 -12.59 -4.38
CA GLU A 451 25.72 -13.71 -4.36
C GLU A 451 26.58 -13.74 -3.11
N GLY A 452 26.49 -12.70 -2.28
CA GLY A 452 27.23 -12.65 -1.01
C GLY A 452 28.70 -12.19 -1.13
N THR A 453 29.17 -11.95 -2.34
CA THR A 453 30.56 -11.49 -2.61
C THR A 453 30.80 -10.05 -2.18
N GLU A 454 29.78 -9.19 -2.25
CA GLU A 454 29.81 -7.78 -1.82
C GLU A 454 29.12 -7.53 -0.47
N ALA A 455 28.57 -8.55 0.17
CA ALA A 455 27.92 -8.42 1.47
C ALA A 455 28.88 -7.97 2.58
N LYS A 456 30.20 -8.17 2.39
CA LYS A 456 31.25 -7.62 3.27
C LYS A 456 31.37 -6.11 3.21
N ALA A 457 30.97 -5.46 2.10
CA ALA A 457 31.03 -4.02 1.94
C ALA A 457 29.74 -3.31 2.39
N ALA A 458 28.62 -4.03 2.47
CA ALA A 458 27.33 -3.54 2.93
C ALA A 458 27.13 -3.64 4.46
N ASP A 459 28.08 -4.21 5.19
CA ASP A 459 28.13 -4.24 6.67
C ASP A 459 28.33 -2.83 7.29
N ALA A 460 28.49 -1.81 6.47
CA ALA A 460 28.41 -0.40 6.87
C ALA A 460 26.95 0.11 6.82
N LEU A 461 25.99 -0.60 7.41
CA LEU A 461 24.94 0.13 8.11
C LEU A 461 25.68 0.90 9.22
N PRO A 462 25.57 2.24 9.29
CA PRO A 462 26.31 2.97 10.30
C PRO A 462 26.02 2.34 11.66
N GLU A 463 27.01 1.65 12.19
CA GLU A 463 27.13 1.36 13.61
C GLU A 463 27.47 2.73 14.23
N GLU A 464 26.42 3.51 14.61
CA GLU A 464 26.56 4.50 15.67
C GLU A 464 25.19 5.10 15.98
#